data_ca09c2e3f3240282605a9cdf1c933475
#
_entry.id   ca09c2e3f3240282605a9cdf1c933475
#
_cell.length_a   1.000
_cell.length_b   1.000
_cell.length_c   1.000
_cell.angle_alpha   90.00
_cell.angle_beta   90.00
_cell.angle_gamma   90.00
#
_symmetry.space_group_name_H-M   'P 1'
#
loop_
_entity.id
_entity.type
_entity.pdbx_description
1 polymer ?
#
loop_
_entity_poly.entity_id
_entity_poly.type
_entity_poly.pdbx_seq_one_letter_code
_entity_poly.pdbx_strand_id
1 'polypeptide(L)'
;MNKFRVLLVVLLATVFLSSCIFKKKDSQNVSSTTGWDYNDPDMGGFEVQVGVEQKTGPGLVLIEGGRFTMGQVTQDVFFDWNNKPRTVTVSSFYMDETEVRNVDYREYLYWLRRVYTDYPEVYRRALPDTLVWRSPMGFNDPYVQYYFRHPSYNNYPVVGVSWLQANDYCLWRSDRVNEKILIDEGELKPDPDQKNQNNFNTESYLAGQYEGVVNQLRESLNPAQTERRTTFEDGILLPNYRLPTEAEWEFAAYALRGNTYEERIYERRIYPWDGHNVRNSKPRYRGEMMANFVRGRGDMMGVAGSLNDNASITSDVRSYWPNDYGLYCMAGNVNEWVQDVYRPLTSEDVDGFNPFRGNVFTDLRRDANGKVVTKNNLGRLFVDTVKDVDVANRYNYQKGDYRNYRDGDLQSAIVAGDWNTDDNKQIGRASCRERVYHP
;
A
#
# COMPACT_ATOMS: atom_id res chain seq x y z
N MET A 1 -38.75 -60.68 38.37
CA MET A 1 -39.00 -59.26 37.95
C MET A 1 -37.73 -58.40 37.76
N ASN A 2 -36.59 -58.76 38.34
CA ASN A 2 -35.39 -57.94 38.24
C ASN A 2 -34.57 -58.05 36.96
N LYS A 3 -34.56 -59.18 36.26
CA LYS A 3 -33.75 -59.39 35.04
C LYS A 3 -34.31 -58.62 33.83
N PHE A 4 -35.62 -58.46 33.76
CA PHE A 4 -36.27 -57.72 32.64
C PHE A 4 -36.05 -56.19 32.76
N ARG A 5 -35.98 -55.68 33.98
CA ARG A 5 -35.68 -54.22 34.23
C ARG A 5 -34.22 -53.90 33.90
N VAL A 6 -33.30 -54.83 34.19
CA VAL A 6 -31.89 -54.64 33.86
C VAL A 6 -31.69 -54.69 32.34
N LEU A 7 -32.37 -55.60 31.64
CA LEU A 7 -32.31 -55.67 30.18
C LEU A 7 -32.87 -54.43 29.49
N LEU A 8 -33.96 -53.85 30.04
CA LEU A 8 -34.58 -52.65 29.52
C LEU A 8 -33.69 -51.43 29.75
N VAL A 9 -33.00 -51.33 30.89
CA VAL A 9 -32.05 -50.22 31.19
C VAL A 9 -30.81 -50.32 30.29
N VAL A 10 -30.30 -51.51 30.04
CA VAL A 10 -29.16 -51.71 29.11
C VAL A 10 -29.55 -51.39 27.68
N LEU A 11 -30.77 -51.78 27.25
CA LEU A 11 -31.25 -51.43 25.91
C LEU A 11 -31.50 -49.94 25.74
N LEU A 12 -32.02 -49.25 26.77
CA LEU A 12 -32.15 -47.79 26.79
C LEU A 12 -30.78 -47.09 26.79
N ALA A 13 -29.80 -47.59 27.53
CA ALA A 13 -28.45 -47.05 27.58
C ALA A 13 -27.73 -47.19 26.19
N THR A 14 -27.95 -48.30 25.48
CA THR A 14 -27.38 -48.48 24.14
C THR A 14 -28.04 -47.57 23.08
N VAL A 15 -29.33 -47.25 23.23
CA VAL A 15 -30.00 -46.27 22.34
C VAL A 15 -29.54 -44.86 22.64
N PHE A 16 -29.28 -44.50 23.91
CA PHE A 16 -28.69 -43.22 24.24
C PHE A 16 -27.22 -43.07 23.82
N LEU A 17 -26.46 -44.14 23.83
CA LEU A 17 -25.07 -44.12 23.35
C LEU A 17 -24.95 -44.04 21.81
N SER A 18 -25.92 -44.57 21.06
CA SER A 18 -25.93 -44.43 19.59
C SER A 18 -26.41 -43.06 19.12
N SER A 19 -27.07 -42.24 19.93
CA SER A 19 -27.47 -40.89 19.57
C SER A 19 -26.34 -39.86 19.71
N CYS A 20 -25.23 -40.21 20.35
CA CYS A 20 -24.03 -39.32 20.46
C CYS A 20 -23.01 -39.44 19.34
N ILE A 21 -23.26 -40.27 18.32
CA ILE A 21 -22.33 -40.47 17.19
C ILE A 21 -22.74 -39.66 15.95
N PHE A 22 -23.82 -38.90 16.00
CA PHE A 22 -24.02 -37.85 15.03
C PHE A 22 -23.03 -36.73 15.37
N LYS A 23 -21.81 -36.79 14.78
CA LYS A 23 -20.96 -35.64 14.68
C LYS A 23 -21.84 -34.50 14.14
N LYS A 24 -22.10 -33.52 14.99
CA LYS A 24 -22.68 -32.25 14.54
C LYS A 24 -21.74 -31.76 13.44
N LYS A 25 -22.15 -31.88 12.18
CA LYS A 25 -21.39 -31.33 11.07
C LYS A 25 -21.23 -29.84 11.39
N ASP A 26 -20.02 -29.38 11.53
CA ASP A 26 -19.76 -27.97 11.76
C ASP A 26 -20.40 -27.22 10.60
N SER A 27 -21.37 -26.38 10.90
CA SER A 27 -22.11 -25.60 9.92
C SER A 27 -21.22 -24.65 9.11
N GLN A 28 -19.95 -24.50 9.53
CA GLN A 28 -18.94 -23.73 8.83
C GLN A 28 -18.31 -24.44 7.63
N ASN A 29 -18.40 -25.75 7.55
CA ASN A 29 -17.84 -26.56 6.46
C ASN A 29 -18.85 -26.97 5.40
N VAL A 30 -20.06 -26.42 5.42
CA VAL A 30 -21.11 -26.73 4.45
C VAL A 30 -21.54 -25.49 3.73
N SER A 31 -21.60 -25.55 2.41
CA SER A 31 -22.11 -24.46 1.59
C SER A 31 -23.58 -24.15 1.93
N SER A 32 -23.85 -22.94 2.37
CA SER A 32 -25.21 -22.47 2.60
C SER A 32 -26.03 -22.34 1.31
N THR A 33 -25.37 -22.32 0.15
CA THR A 33 -26.00 -22.14 -1.16
C THR A 33 -26.30 -23.47 -1.83
N THR A 34 -25.39 -24.42 -1.77
CA THR A 34 -25.47 -25.69 -2.51
C THR A 34 -25.66 -26.91 -1.59
N GLY A 35 -25.35 -26.78 -0.31
CA GLY A 35 -25.37 -27.88 0.65
C GLY A 35 -24.19 -28.85 0.53
N TRP A 36 -23.22 -28.56 -0.33
CA TRP A 36 -22.01 -29.36 -0.48
C TRP A 36 -21.01 -29.08 0.64
N ASP A 37 -20.24 -30.08 1.00
CA ASP A 37 -19.20 -29.93 2.00
C ASP A 37 -17.98 -29.24 1.39
N TYR A 38 -17.44 -28.25 2.12
CA TYR A 38 -16.14 -27.65 1.83
C TYR A 38 -15.01 -28.55 2.35
N ASN A 39 -13.83 -28.42 1.76
CA ASN A 39 -12.62 -29.12 2.17
C ASN A 39 -12.76 -30.66 2.12
N ASP A 40 -13.59 -31.18 1.22
CA ASP A 40 -13.81 -32.61 1.03
C ASP A 40 -13.43 -33.00 -0.40
N PRO A 41 -12.36 -33.81 -0.59
CA PRO A 41 -11.93 -34.26 -1.93
C PRO A 41 -13.01 -35.03 -2.68
N ASP A 42 -13.84 -35.81 -1.96
CA ASP A 42 -14.92 -36.60 -2.55
C ASP A 42 -16.09 -35.76 -3.06
N MET A 43 -16.19 -34.50 -2.56
CA MET A 43 -17.20 -33.51 -2.95
C MET A 43 -16.65 -32.45 -3.91
N GLY A 44 -15.54 -32.72 -4.61
CA GLY A 44 -14.94 -31.86 -5.62
C GLY A 44 -13.81 -30.98 -5.10
N GLY A 45 -13.45 -31.07 -3.84
CA GLY A 45 -12.24 -30.46 -3.28
C GLY A 45 -12.22 -28.93 -3.26
N PHE A 46 -13.40 -28.28 -3.13
CA PHE A 46 -13.42 -26.84 -2.98
C PHE A 46 -12.86 -26.42 -1.61
N GLU A 47 -11.69 -25.82 -1.64
CA GLU A 47 -10.95 -25.43 -0.44
C GLU A 47 -11.47 -24.08 0.08
N VAL A 48 -11.87 -24.05 1.34
CA VAL A 48 -12.24 -22.82 2.07
C VAL A 48 -11.37 -22.74 3.30
N GLN A 49 -10.54 -21.71 3.34
CA GLN A 49 -9.75 -21.41 4.54
C GLN A 49 -10.62 -20.69 5.57
N VAL A 50 -10.51 -21.12 6.81
CA VAL A 50 -11.10 -20.37 7.92
C VAL A 50 -10.38 -19.03 8.03
N GLY A 51 -11.14 -17.94 8.12
CA GLY A 51 -10.55 -16.60 8.24
C GLY A 51 -9.59 -16.54 9.44
N VAL A 52 -8.30 -16.52 9.16
CA VAL A 52 -7.24 -16.31 10.14
C VAL A 52 -6.89 -14.83 10.12
N GLU A 53 -6.67 -14.25 11.30
CA GLU A 53 -6.15 -12.89 11.36
C GLU A 53 -4.78 -12.84 10.66
N GLN A 54 -4.70 -12.05 9.61
CA GLN A 54 -3.50 -11.92 8.80
C GLN A 54 -2.40 -11.22 9.61
N LYS A 55 -1.18 -11.71 9.55
CA LYS A 55 -0.03 -11.07 10.20
C LYS A 55 0.16 -9.67 9.62
N THR A 56 0.25 -8.67 10.48
CA THR A 56 0.58 -7.31 10.06
C THR A 56 2.00 -7.26 9.51
N GLY A 57 2.20 -6.55 8.41
CA GLY A 57 3.54 -6.33 7.85
C GLY A 57 4.44 -5.51 8.79
N PRO A 58 5.77 -5.67 8.69
CA PRO A 58 6.71 -4.97 9.55
C PRO A 58 6.57 -3.45 9.49
N GLY A 59 6.53 -2.79 10.63
CA GLY A 59 6.50 -1.32 10.75
C GLY A 59 5.18 -0.66 10.39
N LEU A 60 4.12 -1.43 10.16
CA LEU A 60 2.82 -0.93 9.77
C LEU A 60 1.90 -0.71 10.98
N VAL A 61 1.10 0.35 10.90
CA VAL A 61 0.03 0.69 11.84
C VAL A 61 -1.31 0.63 11.11
N LEU A 62 -2.32 0.03 11.75
CA LEU A 62 -3.68 -0.01 11.20
C LEU A 62 -4.34 1.36 11.34
N ILE A 63 -4.82 1.89 10.24
CA ILE A 63 -5.65 3.10 10.16
C ILE A 63 -7.08 2.65 9.87
N GLU A 64 -7.96 2.83 10.85
CA GLU A 64 -9.38 2.56 10.66
C GLU A 64 -9.98 3.59 9.71
N GLY A 65 -10.56 3.12 8.63
CA GLY A 65 -11.17 3.98 7.61
C GLY A 65 -12.38 4.76 8.11
N GLY A 66 -12.83 5.67 7.30
CA GLY A 66 -13.98 6.50 7.64
C GLY A 66 -14.23 7.60 6.63
N ARG A 67 -15.24 8.39 6.90
CA ARG A 67 -15.60 9.56 6.10
C ARG A 67 -15.00 10.81 6.72
N PHE A 68 -14.40 11.66 5.89
CA PHE A 68 -13.84 12.94 6.33
C PHE A 68 -13.93 13.98 5.20
N THR A 69 -13.64 15.21 5.50
CA THR A 69 -13.50 16.27 4.50
C THR A 69 -12.03 16.47 4.18
N MET A 70 -11.66 16.14 2.97
CA MET A 70 -10.33 16.31 2.39
C MET A 70 -10.20 17.73 1.79
N GLY A 71 -8.99 18.27 1.78
CA GLY A 71 -8.67 19.54 1.18
C GLY A 71 -8.93 20.74 2.09
N GLN A 72 -8.21 21.82 1.89
CA GLN A 72 -8.31 23.07 2.67
C GLN A 72 -7.96 24.28 1.80
N VAL A 73 -8.82 25.27 1.81
CA VAL A 73 -8.60 26.57 1.18
C VAL A 73 -8.55 27.73 2.19
N THR A 74 -9.03 27.48 3.41
CA THR A 74 -8.91 28.45 4.50
C THR A 74 -7.45 28.56 4.91
N GLN A 75 -6.95 29.80 5.04
CA GLN A 75 -5.55 30.11 5.38
C GLN A 75 -4.53 29.77 4.27
N ASP A 76 -4.97 29.58 3.02
CA ASP A 76 -4.08 29.52 1.89
C ASP A 76 -3.40 30.88 1.67
N VAL A 77 -2.08 30.91 1.91
CA VAL A 77 -1.26 32.13 1.83
C VAL A 77 -1.08 32.61 0.38
N PHE A 78 -1.13 31.68 -0.57
CA PHE A 78 -0.96 31.98 -1.99
C PHE A 78 -2.27 32.35 -2.69
N PHE A 79 -3.40 32.11 -2.05
CA PHE A 79 -4.75 32.34 -2.59
C PHE A 79 -5.04 31.61 -3.91
N ASP A 80 -4.40 30.48 -4.11
CA ASP A 80 -4.59 29.65 -5.30
C ASP A 80 -5.95 28.95 -5.31
N TRP A 81 -6.51 28.68 -4.15
CA TRP A 81 -7.81 28.06 -3.90
C TRP A 81 -8.06 26.77 -4.69
N ASN A 82 -6.98 26.05 -4.94
CA ASN A 82 -6.97 24.86 -5.78
C ASN A 82 -7.26 23.55 -5.02
N ASN A 83 -7.18 23.57 -3.68
CA ASN A 83 -7.48 22.42 -2.82
C ASN A 83 -8.86 22.56 -2.17
N LYS A 84 -9.91 22.52 -2.97
CA LYS A 84 -11.29 22.70 -2.51
C LYS A 84 -11.70 21.58 -1.56
N PRO A 85 -12.33 21.91 -0.40
CA PRO A 85 -12.84 20.91 0.52
C PRO A 85 -13.88 19.99 -0.15
N ARG A 86 -13.68 18.70 -0.01
CA ARG A 86 -14.61 17.68 -0.49
C ARG A 86 -14.70 16.53 0.50
N THR A 87 -15.87 15.97 0.68
CA THR A 87 -16.06 14.83 1.57
C THR A 87 -15.74 13.54 0.83
N VAL A 88 -14.85 12.74 1.38
CA VAL A 88 -14.43 11.44 0.83
C VAL A 88 -14.55 10.35 1.88
N THR A 89 -14.70 9.12 1.44
CA THR A 89 -14.69 7.92 2.28
C THR A 89 -13.42 7.13 2.00
N VAL A 90 -12.66 6.86 3.05
CA VAL A 90 -11.43 6.08 2.99
C VAL A 90 -11.66 4.73 3.65
N SER A 91 -11.28 3.64 2.97
CA SER A 91 -11.30 2.29 3.53
C SER A 91 -10.20 2.14 4.59
N SER A 92 -10.33 1.18 5.50
CA SER A 92 -9.26 0.85 6.43
C SER A 92 -8.02 0.36 5.67
N PHE A 93 -6.85 0.78 6.11
CA PHE A 93 -5.57 0.45 5.49
C PHE A 93 -4.45 0.41 6.52
N TYR A 94 -3.30 -0.11 6.12
CA TYR A 94 -2.09 -0.06 6.91
C TYR A 94 -1.13 0.99 6.36
N MET A 95 -0.49 1.74 7.24
CA MET A 95 0.50 2.77 6.89
C MET A 95 1.76 2.58 7.71
N ASP A 96 2.92 2.91 7.14
CA ASP A 96 4.17 2.93 7.89
C ASP A 96 4.12 3.93 9.04
N GLU A 97 4.67 3.53 10.18
CA GLU A 97 4.76 4.36 11.38
C GLU A 97 5.61 5.62 11.15
N THR A 98 6.60 5.52 10.29
CA THR A 98 7.58 6.58 9.98
C THR A 98 7.82 6.69 8.49
N GLU A 99 8.40 7.81 8.07
CA GLU A 99 9.00 7.96 6.74
C GLU A 99 10.04 6.85 6.49
N VAL A 100 10.25 6.48 5.23
CA VAL A 100 11.29 5.52 4.83
C VAL A 100 12.67 6.10 5.15
N ARG A 101 13.43 5.36 5.96
CA ARG A 101 14.75 5.82 6.44
C ARG A 101 15.86 5.55 5.44
N ASN A 102 16.95 6.28 5.56
CA ASN A 102 18.17 6.03 4.77
C ASN A 102 18.68 4.59 4.89
N VAL A 103 18.57 3.98 6.08
CA VAL A 103 19.00 2.59 6.28
C VAL A 103 18.14 1.61 5.50
N ASP A 104 16.82 1.81 5.48
CA ASP A 104 15.87 0.93 4.78
C ASP A 104 16.06 1.02 3.26
N TYR A 105 16.27 2.24 2.75
CA TYR A 105 16.53 2.43 1.32
C TYR A 105 17.90 1.88 0.89
N ARG A 106 18.90 1.93 1.78
CA ARG A 106 20.21 1.29 1.53
C ARG A 106 20.13 -0.23 1.52
N GLU A 107 19.26 -0.83 2.32
CA GLU A 107 18.97 -2.27 2.27
C GLU A 107 18.45 -2.67 0.88
N TYR A 108 17.48 -1.90 0.35
CA TYR A 108 17.00 -2.07 -1.03
C TYR A 108 18.13 -2.00 -2.06
N LEU A 109 18.96 -0.96 -2.00
CA LEU A 109 20.08 -0.79 -2.92
C LEU A 109 21.12 -1.93 -2.80
N TYR A 110 21.38 -2.39 -1.59
CA TYR A 110 22.27 -3.53 -1.36
C TYR A 110 21.72 -4.79 -2.02
N TRP A 111 20.40 -5.04 -1.87
CA TRP A 111 19.74 -6.18 -2.49
C TRP A 111 19.82 -6.09 -4.02
N LEU A 112 19.49 -4.95 -4.62
CA LEU A 112 19.58 -4.75 -6.07
C LEU A 112 20.97 -5.05 -6.63
N ARG A 113 22.00 -4.55 -5.94
CA ARG A 113 23.39 -4.77 -6.35
C ARG A 113 23.81 -6.24 -6.26
N ARG A 114 23.31 -6.95 -5.27
CA ARG A 114 23.62 -8.36 -5.05
C ARG A 114 22.91 -9.26 -6.06
N VAL A 115 21.67 -8.96 -6.38
CA VAL A 115 20.80 -9.80 -7.23
C VAL A 115 21.00 -9.50 -8.71
N TYR A 116 20.96 -8.24 -9.11
CA TYR A 116 21.06 -7.85 -10.52
C TYR A 116 22.52 -7.62 -10.95
N THR A 117 23.34 -8.65 -10.85
CA THR A 117 24.77 -8.56 -11.18
C THR A 117 25.03 -8.25 -12.65
N ASP A 118 24.21 -8.78 -13.55
CA ASP A 118 24.34 -8.60 -15.00
C ASP A 118 23.64 -7.34 -15.51
N TYR A 119 22.85 -6.68 -14.64
CA TYR A 119 22.05 -5.48 -14.95
C TYR A 119 22.37 -4.33 -14.00
N PRO A 120 23.62 -3.80 -13.99
CA PRO A 120 24.03 -2.76 -13.06
C PRO A 120 23.25 -1.45 -13.21
N GLU A 121 22.60 -1.23 -14.34
CA GLU A 121 21.71 -0.09 -14.59
C GLU A 121 20.49 -0.08 -13.66
N VAL A 122 19.98 -1.23 -13.22
CA VAL A 122 18.87 -1.32 -12.25
C VAL A 122 19.28 -0.64 -10.94
N TYR A 123 20.45 -1.00 -10.43
CA TYR A 123 20.99 -0.35 -9.24
C TYR A 123 21.25 1.16 -9.45
N ARG A 124 21.82 1.54 -10.61
CA ARG A 124 22.11 2.96 -10.90
C ARG A 124 20.86 3.81 -10.95
N ARG A 125 19.78 3.30 -11.54
CA ARG A 125 18.49 4.00 -11.62
C ARG A 125 17.80 4.13 -10.25
N ALA A 126 18.07 3.24 -9.33
CA ALA A 126 17.52 3.28 -7.97
C ALA A 126 18.26 4.23 -7.02
N LEU A 127 19.44 4.75 -7.40
CA LEU A 127 20.21 5.66 -6.55
C LEU A 127 19.45 6.98 -6.38
N PRO A 128 19.29 7.46 -5.12
CA PRO A 128 18.72 8.76 -4.87
C PRO A 128 19.64 9.88 -5.37
N ASP A 129 19.03 10.98 -5.82
CA ASP A 129 19.75 12.17 -6.23
C ASP A 129 20.26 12.93 -5.00
N THR A 130 21.55 12.86 -4.75
CA THR A 130 22.18 13.57 -3.63
C THR A 130 22.43 15.06 -3.93
N LEU A 131 22.31 15.49 -5.19
CA LEU A 131 22.51 16.88 -5.56
C LEU A 131 21.36 17.80 -5.12
N VAL A 132 20.24 17.24 -4.69
CA VAL A 132 19.13 17.98 -4.06
C VAL A 132 19.57 18.82 -2.86
N TRP A 133 20.67 18.46 -2.22
CA TRP A 133 21.28 19.22 -1.12
C TRP A 133 22.03 20.46 -1.56
N ARG A 134 22.39 20.58 -2.83
CA ARG A 134 23.13 21.75 -3.31
C ARG A 134 22.25 22.97 -3.35
N SER A 135 22.70 24.02 -2.69
CA SER A 135 22.10 25.35 -2.74
C SER A 135 23.14 26.34 -3.29
N PRO A 136 22.74 27.25 -4.19
CA PRO A 136 23.61 28.35 -4.60
C PRO A 136 24.05 29.15 -3.38
N MET A 137 25.36 29.37 -3.25
CA MET A 137 25.97 30.11 -2.14
C MET A 137 25.86 29.44 -0.75
N GLY A 138 25.34 28.19 -0.67
CA GLY A 138 25.30 27.40 0.55
C GLY A 138 26.44 26.38 0.60
N PHE A 139 27.08 26.20 1.74
CA PHE A 139 28.08 25.15 1.95
C PHE A 139 27.39 23.86 2.40
N ASN A 140 26.74 23.18 1.48
CA ASN A 140 25.98 21.95 1.72
C ASN A 140 26.64 20.68 1.18
N ASP A 141 27.89 20.77 0.71
CA ASP A 141 28.65 19.62 0.20
C ASP A 141 28.77 18.45 1.20
N PRO A 142 28.90 18.66 2.53
CA PRO A 142 28.88 17.56 3.49
C PRO A 142 27.58 16.74 3.43
N TYR A 143 26.41 17.36 3.21
CA TYR A 143 25.14 16.62 3.06
C TYR A 143 25.07 15.84 1.76
N VAL A 144 25.59 16.38 0.66
CA VAL A 144 25.69 15.68 -0.64
C VAL A 144 26.50 14.40 -0.48
N GLN A 145 27.59 14.45 0.30
CA GLN A 145 28.52 13.32 0.45
C GLN A 145 28.06 12.33 1.52
N TYR A 146 27.54 12.78 2.65
CA TYR A 146 27.40 11.97 3.85
C TYR A 146 25.95 11.67 4.24
N TYR A 147 24.98 12.52 3.92
CA TYR A 147 23.62 12.38 4.41
C TYR A 147 23.01 10.99 4.15
N PHE A 148 23.15 10.48 2.94
CA PHE A 148 22.61 9.16 2.59
C PHE A 148 23.45 8.00 3.11
N ARG A 149 24.76 8.19 3.31
CA ARG A 149 25.71 7.09 3.51
C ARG A 149 26.20 6.94 4.94
N HIS A 150 26.30 8.04 5.68
CA HIS A 150 26.92 8.02 7.00
C HIS A 150 25.98 7.45 8.06
N PRO A 151 26.45 6.60 8.98
CA PRO A 151 25.62 5.95 10.01
C PRO A 151 24.83 6.92 10.90
N SER A 152 25.34 8.14 11.14
CA SER A 152 24.63 9.16 11.92
C SER A 152 23.26 9.54 11.34
N TYR A 153 23.06 9.34 10.03
CA TYR A 153 21.81 9.64 9.34
C TYR A 153 20.99 8.37 9.02
N ASN A 154 21.28 7.24 9.67
CA ASN A 154 20.55 6.00 9.43
C ASN A 154 19.05 6.14 9.60
N ASN A 155 18.62 6.81 10.65
CA ASN A 155 17.23 7.02 11.02
C ASN A 155 16.62 8.31 10.47
N TYR A 156 17.30 8.98 9.56
CA TYR A 156 16.77 10.17 8.86
C TYR A 156 16.04 9.72 7.61
N PRO A 157 15.02 10.48 7.16
CA PRO A 157 14.26 10.11 5.96
C PRO A 157 15.15 10.11 4.72
N VAL A 158 14.88 9.22 3.78
CA VAL A 158 15.55 9.25 2.48
C VAL A 158 15.06 10.44 1.66
N VAL A 159 15.99 11.16 1.03
CA VAL A 159 15.73 12.36 0.23
C VAL A 159 16.31 12.21 -1.16
N GLY A 160 15.70 12.89 -2.15
CA GLY A 160 16.15 12.83 -3.54
C GLY A 160 15.68 11.58 -4.29
N VAL A 161 14.55 11.01 -3.87
CA VAL A 161 13.91 9.84 -4.50
C VAL A 161 12.78 10.32 -5.40
N SER A 162 12.74 9.85 -6.64
CA SER A 162 11.64 10.11 -7.55
C SER A 162 10.42 9.21 -7.26
N TRP A 163 9.26 9.58 -7.77
CA TRP A 163 8.03 8.81 -7.64
C TRP A 163 8.17 7.36 -8.17
N LEU A 164 8.86 7.19 -9.31
CA LEU A 164 9.12 5.86 -9.86
C LEU A 164 10.00 5.02 -8.94
N GLN A 165 11.07 5.62 -8.40
CA GLN A 165 11.95 4.93 -7.45
C GLN A 165 11.21 4.54 -6.16
N ALA A 166 10.31 5.39 -5.68
CA ALA A 166 9.49 5.08 -4.50
C ALA A 166 8.52 3.91 -4.77
N ASN A 167 7.90 3.85 -5.94
CA ASN A 167 7.06 2.71 -6.34
C ASN A 167 7.87 1.41 -6.49
N ASP A 168 9.05 1.48 -7.11
CA ASP A 168 9.95 0.31 -7.24
C ASP A 168 10.39 -0.22 -5.86
N TYR A 169 10.64 0.69 -4.92
CA TYR A 169 10.92 0.32 -3.52
C TYR A 169 9.73 -0.41 -2.87
N CYS A 170 8.51 0.09 -3.05
CA CYS A 170 7.31 -0.55 -2.52
C CYS A 170 7.11 -1.97 -3.08
N LEU A 171 7.31 -2.15 -4.38
CA LEU A 171 7.23 -3.47 -5.03
C LEU A 171 8.31 -4.42 -4.50
N TRP A 172 9.55 -3.96 -4.40
CA TRP A 172 10.63 -4.74 -3.82
C TRP A 172 10.31 -5.17 -2.38
N ARG A 173 9.81 -4.25 -1.56
CA ARG A 173 9.43 -4.55 -0.18
C ARG A 173 8.33 -5.61 -0.11
N SER A 174 7.33 -5.52 -0.99
CA SER A 174 6.26 -6.54 -1.11
C SER A 174 6.84 -7.92 -1.34
N ASP A 175 7.76 -8.04 -2.28
CA ASP A 175 8.41 -9.30 -2.61
C ASP A 175 9.23 -9.84 -1.43
N ARG A 176 9.99 -8.99 -0.74
CA ARG A 176 10.83 -9.42 0.39
C ARG A 176 9.99 -9.86 1.59
N VAL A 177 8.91 -9.15 1.89
CA VAL A 177 8.01 -9.49 3.00
C VAL A 177 7.31 -10.82 2.71
N ASN A 178 6.76 -11.00 1.52
CA ASN A 178 6.09 -12.24 1.13
C ASN A 178 7.06 -13.43 1.07
N GLU A 179 8.28 -13.24 0.55
CA GLU A 179 9.33 -14.26 0.61
C GLU A 179 9.62 -14.70 2.06
N LYS A 180 9.78 -13.72 2.96
CA LYS A 180 10.04 -14.01 4.37
C LYS A 180 8.88 -14.77 5.02
N ILE A 181 7.65 -14.42 4.71
CA ILE A 181 6.45 -15.13 5.19
C ILE A 181 6.47 -16.58 4.71
N LEU A 182 6.73 -16.83 3.42
CA LEU A 182 6.77 -18.18 2.87
C LEU A 182 7.93 -19.02 3.44
N ILE A 183 9.05 -18.38 3.79
CA ILE A 183 10.16 -19.05 4.48
C ILE A 183 9.75 -19.42 5.92
N ASP A 184 9.07 -18.51 6.63
CA ASP A 184 8.63 -18.74 8.00
C ASP A 184 7.53 -19.81 8.09
N GLU A 185 6.69 -19.92 7.06
CA GLU A 185 5.70 -21.00 6.91
C GLU A 185 6.35 -22.34 6.44
N GLY A 186 7.63 -22.33 6.09
CA GLY A 186 8.37 -23.52 5.67
C GLY A 186 8.18 -23.93 4.21
N GLU A 187 7.51 -23.13 3.39
CA GLU A 187 7.28 -23.43 1.98
C GLU A 187 8.51 -23.14 1.11
N LEU A 188 9.27 -22.12 1.46
CA LEU A 188 10.51 -21.77 0.79
C LEU A 188 11.72 -21.98 1.71
N LYS A 189 12.88 -22.19 1.10
CA LYS A 189 14.17 -22.09 1.78
C LYS A 189 14.81 -20.73 1.50
N PRO A 190 15.52 -20.15 2.47
CA PRO A 190 16.33 -18.98 2.22
C PRO A 190 17.31 -19.24 1.07
N ASP A 191 17.29 -18.40 0.05
CA ASP A 191 18.22 -18.47 -1.07
C ASP A 191 19.08 -17.19 -1.11
N PRO A 192 20.31 -17.21 -0.55
CA PRO A 192 21.20 -16.06 -0.59
C PRO A 192 21.81 -15.83 -1.97
N ASP A 193 21.74 -16.80 -2.87
CA ASP A 193 22.40 -16.79 -4.18
C ASP A 193 21.45 -16.40 -5.32
N GLN A 194 20.28 -15.86 -5.01
CA GLN A 194 19.34 -15.33 -5.98
C GLN A 194 20.03 -14.37 -6.95
N LYS A 195 19.84 -14.57 -8.26
CA LYS A 195 20.41 -13.70 -9.31
C LYS A 195 19.46 -13.50 -10.48
N ASN A 196 19.44 -12.28 -11.00
CA ASN A 196 18.76 -11.88 -12.23
C ASN A 196 17.32 -12.41 -12.29
N GLN A 197 16.98 -13.20 -13.31
CA GLN A 197 15.63 -13.76 -13.49
C GLN A 197 15.21 -14.77 -12.42
N ASN A 198 16.16 -15.33 -11.65
CA ASN A 198 15.88 -16.34 -10.63
C ASN A 198 15.68 -15.74 -9.23
N ASN A 199 15.50 -14.41 -9.13
CA ASN A 199 15.10 -13.80 -7.87
C ASN A 199 13.65 -14.12 -7.51
N PHE A 200 13.34 -14.06 -6.21
CA PHE A 200 11.96 -14.18 -5.77
C PHE A 200 11.16 -12.94 -6.15
N ASN A 201 10.01 -13.19 -6.73
CA ASN A 201 9.00 -12.20 -7.05
C ASN A 201 7.62 -12.82 -6.76
N THR A 202 6.79 -12.13 -6.02
CA THR A 202 5.48 -12.64 -5.57
C THR A 202 4.58 -13.04 -6.75
N GLU A 203 4.52 -12.21 -7.79
CA GLU A 203 3.69 -12.48 -8.97
C GLU A 203 4.21 -13.70 -9.75
N SER A 204 5.55 -13.81 -9.93
CA SER A 204 6.15 -14.98 -10.59
C SER A 204 5.96 -16.27 -9.77
N TYR A 205 5.98 -16.17 -8.45
CA TYR A 205 5.67 -17.29 -7.57
C TYR A 205 4.23 -17.75 -7.74
N LEU A 206 3.26 -16.83 -7.69
CA LEU A 206 1.84 -17.11 -7.88
C LEU A 206 1.52 -17.67 -9.29
N ALA A 207 2.20 -17.17 -10.32
CA ALA A 207 2.07 -17.66 -11.69
C ALA A 207 2.78 -19.01 -11.94
N GLY A 208 3.40 -19.60 -10.92
CA GLY A 208 4.11 -20.87 -11.06
C GLY A 208 5.47 -20.77 -11.76
N GLN A 209 6.00 -19.56 -12.01
CA GLN A 209 7.23 -19.33 -12.77
C GLN A 209 8.48 -19.06 -11.89
N TYR A 210 8.35 -19.12 -10.58
CA TYR A 210 9.51 -19.05 -9.68
C TYR A 210 10.27 -20.36 -9.70
N GLU A 211 11.57 -20.31 -9.97
CA GLU A 211 12.47 -21.47 -10.14
C GLU A 211 13.42 -21.68 -8.95
N GLY A 212 13.24 -20.91 -7.87
CA GLY A 212 14.06 -21.06 -6.67
C GLY A 212 13.71 -22.30 -5.85
N VAL A 213 14.33 -22.42 -4.70
CA VAL A 213 14.23 -23.62 -3.85
C VAL A 213 12.90 -23.65 -3.11
N VAL A 214 11.92 -24.35 -3.66
CA VAL A 214 10.67 -24.69 -2.97
C VAL A 214 10.95 -25.87 -2.05
N ASN A 215 10.65 -25.72 -0.76
CA ASN A 215 10.89 -26.77 0.24
C ASN A 215 9.71 -27.73 0.34
N GLN A 216 8.51 -27.17 0.45
CA GLN A 216 7.28 -27.96 0.57
C GLN A 216 6.16 -27.23 -0.15
N LEU A 217 5.40 -27.98 -0.92
CA LEU A 217 4.14 -27.54 -1.50
C LEU A 217 3.00 -27.85 -0.53
N ARG A 218 1.92 -27.09 -0.62
CA ARG A 218 0.69 -27.39 0.11
C ARG A 218 -0.03 -28.54 -0.51
N GLU A 219 -0.64 -29.35 0.31
CA GLU A 219 -1.56 -30.38 -0.13
C GLU A 219 -2.77 -29.71 -0.80
N SER A 220 -3.17 -30.21 -1.95
CA SER A 220 -4.35 -29.75 -2.66
C SER A 220 -5.48 -30.77 -2.51
N LEU A 221 -6.64 -30.28 -2.15
CA LEU A 221 -7.85 -31.10 -2.09
C LEU A 221 -8.54 -31.22 -3.47
N ASN A 222 -8.01 -30.53 -4.48
CA ASN A 222 -8.51 -30.65 -5.85
C ASN A 222 -8.14 -32.02 -6.42
N PRO A 223 -9.11 -32.85 -6.87
CA PRO A 223 -8.86 -34.17 -7.43
C PRO A 223 -7.90 -34.21 -8.63
N ALA A 224 -7.74 -33.07 -9.32
CA ALA A 224 -6.85 -32.92 -10.47
C ALA A 224 -5.38 -32.63 -10.10
N GLN A 225 -5.10 -32.26 -8.84
CA GLN A 225 -3.77 -31.85 -8.38
C GLN A 225 -3.56 -32.32 -6.94
N THR A 226 -2.46 -32.99 -6.67
CA THR A 226 -2.12 -33.42 -5.31
C THR A 226 -1.42 -32.39 -4.47
N GLU A 227 -0.72 -31.48 -5.13
CA GLU A 227 0.06 -30.42 -4.49
C GLU A 227 -0.11 -29.10 -5.23
N ARG A 228 -0.09 -27.99 -4.47
CA ARG A 228 -0.19 -26.64 -5.01
C ARG A 228 0.72 -25.66 -4.27
N ARG A 229 1.00 -24.54 -4.88
CA ARG A 229 1.64 -23.39 -4.22
C ARG A 229 0.62 -22.63 -3.40
N THR A 230 1.11 -21.85 -2.45
CA THR A 230 0.28 -20.87 -1.73
C THR A 230 -0.27 -19.84 -2.70
N THR A 231 -1.54 -19.52 -2.52
CA THR A 231 -2.27 -18.50 -3.26
C THR A 231 -2.73 -17.38 -2.32
N PHE A 232 -3.33 -16.32 -2.84
CA PHE A 232 -3.89 -15.26 -1.98
C PHE A 232 -5.09 -15.74 -1.16
N GLU A 233 -5.82 -16.73 -1.67
CA GLU A 233 -6.97 -17.33 -0.99
C GLU A 233 -6.60 -18.05 0.31
N ASP A 234 -5.33 -18.42 0.46
CA ASP A 234 -4.83 -19.00 1.71
C ASP A 234 -4.72 -17.98 2.85
N GLY A 235 -4.82 -16.68 2.55
CA GLY A 235 -4.79 -15.60 3.54
C GLY A 235 -3.41 -15.36 4.19
N ILE A 236 -2.34 -15.90 3.62
CA ILE A 236 -0.98 -15.84 4.17
C ILE A 236 -0.18 -14.70 3.55
N LEU A 237 -0.23 -14.58 2.22
CA LEU A 237 0.48 -13.55 1.49
C LEU A 237 -0.16 -12.18 1.72
N LEU A 238 0.68 -11.18 1.93
CA LEU A 238 0.23 -9.80 2.06
C LEU A 238 0.01 -9.17 0.68
N PRO A 239 -0.99 -8.28 0.55
CA PRO A 239 -1.13 -7.44 -0.62
C PRO A 239 0.11 -6.56 -0.82
N ASN A 240 0.27 -6.05 -2.04
CA ASN A 240 1.42 -5.22 -2.36
C ASN A 240 1.45 -3.92 -1.55
N TYR A 241 2.64 -3.60 -1.04
CA TYR A 241 2.93 -2.26 -0.55
C TYR A 241 2.87 -1.27 -1.72
N ARG A 242 2.35 -0.10 -1.47
CA ARG A 242 2.23 0.99 -2.43
C ARG A 242 2.36 2.34 -1.75
N LEU A 243 2.52 3.39 -2.50
CA LEU A 243 2.35 4.73 -1.97
C LEU A 243 0.90 4.92 -1.49
N PRO A 244 0.66 5.71 -0.44
CA PRO A 244 -0.70 6.08 -0.05
C PRO A 244 -1.35 6.94 -1.13
N THR A 245 -2.66 6.91 -1.23
CA THR A 245 -3.38 7.95 -1.96
C THR A 245 -3.35 9.25 -1.15
N GLU A 246 -3.54 10.39 -1.80
CA GLU A 246 -3.62 11.68 -1.12
C GLU A 246 -4.70 11.68 -0.03
N ALA A 247 -5.85 11.07 -0.33
CA ALA A 247 -6.94 10.93 0.64
C ALA A 247 -6.56 10.06 1.84
N GLU A 248 -5.85 8.95 1.63
CA GLU A 248 -5.36 8.10 2.71
C GLU A 248 -4.32 8.85 3.56
N TRP A 249 -3.39 9.55 2.91
CA TRP A 249 -2.36 10.32 3.59
C TRP A 249 -2.95 11.43 4.45
N GLU A 250 -3.86 12.25 3.88
CA GLU A 250 -4.52 13.34 4.59
C GLU A 250 -5.39 12.83 5.75
N PHE A 251 -6.14 11.72 5.52
CA PHE A 251 -6.92 11.07 6.57
C PHE A 251 -6.04 10.59 7.73
N ALA A 252 -4.93 9.94 7.43
CA ALA A 252 -3.97 9.46 8.42
C ALA A 252 -3.29 10.62 9.17
N ALA A 253 -2.97 11.72 8.47
CA ALA A 253 -2.35 12.90 9.07
C ALA A 253 -3.25 13.56 10.10
N TYR A 254 -4.53 13.73 9.81
CA TYR A 254 -5.49 14.32 10.75
C TYR A 254 -5.73 13.47 11.99
N ALA A 255 -5.48 12.15 11.92
CA ALA A 255 -5.64 11.24 13.05
C ALA A 255 -6.97 11.40 13.77
N LEU A 256 -8.07 11.31 13.05
CA LEU A 256 -9.44 11.57 13.50
C LEU A 256 -10.00 10.46 14.41
N ARG A 257 -9.16 9.89 15.24
CA ARG A 257 -9.53 8.82 16.19
C ARG A 257 -10.32 9.42 17.36
N GLY A 258 -11.46 8.82 17.65
CA GLY A 258 -12.33 9.27 18.74
C GLY A 258 -13.13 10.54 18.42
N ASN A 259 -12.98 11.11 17.24
CA ASN A 259 -13.71 12.31 16.83
C ASN A 259 -15.15 11.96 16.41
N THR A 260 -16.07 12.87 16.73
CA THR A 260 -17.45 12.78 16.27
C THR A 260 -17.56 13.00 14.76
N TYR A 261 -18.74 12.69 14.20
CA TYR A 261 -19.01 12.95 12.78
C TYR A 261 -18.86 14.44 12.43
N GLU A 262 -19.35 15.32 13.29
CA GLU A 262 -19.25 16.77 13.11
C GLU A 262 -17.78 17.26 13.06
N GLU A 263 -16.95 16.76 13.95
CA GLU A 263 -15.52 17.12 14.02
C GLU A 263 -14.74 16.61 12.81
N ARG A 264 -15.16 15.54 12.18
CA ARG A 264 -14.52 15.01 10.96
C ARG A 264 -14.84 15.81 9.72
N ILE A 265 -16.01 16.42 9.65
CA ILE A 265 -16.55 17.05 8.43
C ILE A 265 -16.52 18.56 8.50
N TYR A 266 -16.92 19.16 9.61
CA TYR A 266 -17.10 20.61 9.74
C TYR A 266 -16.01 21.28 10.56
N GLU A 267 -15.66 20.72 11.73
CA GLU A 267 -14.68 21.29 12.65
C GLU A 267 -13.35 20.55 12.57
N ARG A 268 -12.66 20.69 11.43
CA ARG A 268 -11.45 19.93 11.15
C ARG A 268 -10.25 20.43 11.93
N ARG A 269 -9.36 19.49 12.31
CA ARG A 269 -8.03 19.81 12.82
C ARG A 269 -7.21 20.54 11.75
N ILE A 270 -6.34 21.42 12.18
CA ILE A 270 -5.38 22.11 11.30
C ILE A 270 -4.07 21.32 11.22
N TYR A 271 -3.69 20.65 12.30
CA TYR A 271 -2.45 19.92 12.46
C TYR A 271 -2.72 18.44 12.83
N PRO A 272 -1.70 17.57 12.67
CA PRO A 272 -1.78 16.17 13.12
C PRO A 272 -1.99 15.99 14.64
N TRP A 273 -1.82 17.04 15.41
CA TRP A 273 -2.04 17.08 16.86
C TRP A 273 -3.23 17.97 17.21
N ASP A 274 -3.70 17.85 18.43
CA ASP A 274 -4.76 18.69 18.96
C ASP A 274 -4.24 20.10 19.26
N GLY A 275 -4.99 21.12 18.87
CA GLY A 275 -4.66 22.53 19.04
C GLY A 275 -4.35 23.28 17.75
N HIS A 276 -4.19 24.60 17.88
CA HIS A 276 -4.02 25.52 16.76
C HIS A 276 -2.59 26.09 16.64
N ASN A 277 -1.65 25.58 17.43
CA ASN A 277 -0.30 26.08 17.52
C ASN A 277 0.72 25.01 17.11
N VAL A 278 1.79 25.44 16.47
CA VAL A 278 2.97 24.60 16.17
C VAL A 278 3.88 24.40 17.38
N ARG A 279 3.57 25.05 18.51
CA ARG A 279 4.28 24.92 19.78
C ARG A 279 3.47 24.12 20.78
N ASN A 280 4.15 23.25 21.51
CA ASN A 280 3.55 22.45 22.55
C ASN A 280 3.03 23.34 23.69
N SER A 281 1.76 23.19 24.03
CA SER A 281 1.10 23.94 25.11
C SER A 281 1.20 23.27 26.47
N LYS A 282 1.58 21.97 26.52
CA LYS A 282 1.66 21.19 27.77
C LYS A 282 2.75 21.79 28.67
N PRO A 283 2.50 21.96 29.99
CA PRO A 283 3.43 22.64 30.91
C PRO A 283 4.87 22.12 30.88
N ARG A 284 5.05 20.81 30.74
CA ARG A 284 6.36 20.15 30.71
C ARG A 284 7.17 20.47 29.44
N TYR A 285 6.50 20.65 28.29
CA TYR A 285 7.10 20.81 26.97
C TYR A 285 6.76 22.16 26.34
N ARG A 286 6.30 23.11 27.16
CA ARG A 286 5.81 24.40 26.68
C ARG A 286 6.84 25.15 25.86
N GLY A 287 6.43 25.47 24.62
CA GLY A 287 7.27 26.23 23.69
C GLY A 287 8.12 25.38 22.76
N GLU A 288 8.26 24.07 23.00
CA GLU A 288 8.91 23.16 22.06
C GLU A 288 8.11 23.04 20.77
N MET A 289 8.80 22.97 19.64
CA MET A 289 8.15 22.83 18.34
C MET A 289 7.63 21.41 18.14
N MET A 290 6.48 21.30 17.49
CA MET A 290 5.79 20.04 17.26
C MET A 290 6.15 19.39 15.92
N ALA A 291 6.84 20.11 15.03
CA ALA A 291 7.25 19.66 13.72
C ALA A 291 8.54 20.36 13.29
N ASN A 292 9.23 19.76 12.32
CA ASN A 292 10.39 20.34 11.63
C ASN A 292 9.90 21.07 10.36
N PHE A 293 10.08 22.39 10.31
CA PHE A 293 9.66 23.20 9.16
C PHE A 293 10.51 24.48 9.04
N VAL A 294 10.68 24.97 7.82
CA VAL A 294 11.39 26.22 7.55
C VAL A 294 10.49 27.41 7.87
N ARG A 295 10.97 28.30 8.72
CA ARG A 295 10.29 29.53 9.09
C ARG A 295 10.94 30.75 8.46
N GLY A 296 10.48 31.13 7.29
CA GLY A 296 11.07 32.24 6.54
C GLY A 296 12.43 31.88 5.91
N ARG A 297 13.32 32.87 5.77
CA ARG A 297 14.66 32.70 5.17
C ARG A 297 15.71 32.20 6.16
N GLY A 298 15.40 31.29 6.95
CA GLY A 298 16.33 30.73 7.94
C GLY A 298 15.58 30.08 9.07
N ASP A 299 16.23 29.16 9.68
CA ASP A 299 15.67 28.34 10.74
C ASP A 299 15.81 28.94 12.12
N MET A 300 16.15 30.24 12.16
CA MET A 300 16.45 30.93 13.37
C MET A 300 15.23 31.68 13.91
N MET A 301 14.97 31.51 15.19
CA MET A 301 13.85 32.17 15.90
C MET A 301 14.09 33.66 16.23
N GLY A 302 14.94 34.32 15.47
CA GLY A 302 15.39 35.69 15.80
C GLY A 302 16.45 35.72 16.89
N VAL A 303 16.94 34.61 17.35
CA VAL A 303 18.05 34.49 18.29
C VAL A 303 19.20 33.83 17.57
N ALA A 304 20.32 34.53 17.43
CA ALA A 304 21.49 34.01 16.75
C ALA A 304 22.00 32.71 17.40
N GLY A 305 22.23 31.70 16.57
CA GLY A 305 22.72 30.38 17.00
C GLY A 305 21.68 29.45 17.59
N SER A 306 20.39 29.82 17.61
CA SER A 306 19.32 28.94 18.10
C SER A 306 18.43 28.50 16.95
N LEU A 307 18.20 27.19 16.85
CA LEU A 307 17.27 26.61 15.89
C LEU A 307 15.83 26.72 16.39
N ASN A 308 14.92 26.84 15.44
CA ASN A 308 13.51 27.03 15.74
C ASN A 308 12.85 25.74 16.25
N ASP A 309 13.22 24.59 15.68
CA ASP A 309 12.57 23.29 15.81
C ASP A 309 13.54 22.16 16.15
N ASN A 310 14.75 22.46 16.58
CA ASN A 310 15.84 21.51 16.89
C ASN A 310 16.47 20.80 15.68
N ALA A 311 16.12 21.19 14.45
CA ALA A 311 16.71 20.66 13.25
C ALA A 311 17.21 21.76 12.32
N SER A 312 18.38 21.59 11.72
CA SER A 312 18.94 22.50 10.71
C SER A 312 18.57 22.10 9.27
N ILE A 313 18.23 20.85 9.09
CA ILE A 313 17.80 20.23 7.85
C ILE A 313 16.62 19.30 8.19
N THR A 314 16.61 18.07 7.68
CA THR A 314 15.72 17.00 8.13
C THR A 314 16.08 16.56 9.55
N SER A 315 15.19 15.91 10.24
CA SER A 315 15.37 15.32 11.56
C SER A 315 15.24 13.80 11.49
N ASP A 316 15.66 13.12 12.58
CA ASP A 316 15.34 11.69 12.77
C ASP A 316 13.83 11.49 12.69
N VAL A 317 13.37 10.43 12.02
CA VAL A 317 11.96 10.14 11.75
C VAL A 317 11.09 10.01 13.01
N ARG A 318 11.67 9.92 14.18
CA ARG A 318 10.98 9.86 15.48
C ARG A 318 11.29 11.05 16.41
N SER A 319 11.80 12.14 15.87
CA SER A 319 12.19 13.31 16.68
C SER A 319 11.04 14.05 17.31
N TYR A 320 9.85 13.94 16.76
CA TYR A 320 8.65 14.63 17.21
C TYR A 320 7.61 13.67 17.74
N TRP A 321 6.56 14.20 18.41
CA TRP A 321 5.49 13.36 18.93
C TRP A 321 4.63 12.80 17.80
N PRO A 322 4.27 11.52 17.89
CA PRO A 322 3.36 10.94 16.91
C PRO A 322 1.95 11.51 17.06
N ASN A 323 1.16 11.38 16.01
CA ASN A 323 -0.27 11.67 16.07
C ASN A 323 -1.06 10.57 16.82
N ASP A 324 -2.39 10.68 16.88
CA ASP A 324 -3.24 9.74 17.64
C ASP A 324 -3.28 8.32 17.05
N TYR A 325 -2.82 8.11 15.81
CA TYR A 325 -2.60 6.78 15.24
C TYR A 325 -1.21 6.20 15.54
N GLY A 326 -0.30 7.00 16.06
CA GLY A 326 1.08 6.60 16.30
C GLY A 326 2.01 6.90 15.12
N LEU A 327 1.58 7.69 14.13
CA LEU A 327 2.37 8.07 12.96
C LEU A 327 3.22 9.29 13.29
N TYR A 328 4.50 9.24 12.91
CA TYR A 328 5.47 10.30 13.13
C TYR A 328 5.59 11.22 11.91
N CYS A 329 6.04 12.43 12.13
CA CYS A 329 6.41 13.40 11.10
C CYS A 329 5.34 13.71 10.03
N MET A 330 4.05 13.49 10.33
CA MET A 330 2.94 13.81 9.43
C MET A 330 2.76 15.33 9.18
N ALA A 331 3.63 16.16 9.72
CA ALA A 331 3.71 17.58 9.45
C ALA A 331 5.18 18.00 9.38
N GLY A 332 5.63 18.46 8.23
CA GLY A 332 7.01 18.90 8.02
C GLY A 332 7.99 17.77 7.77
N ASN A 333 9.25 17.97 8.09
CA ASN A 333 10.42 17.15 7.86
C ASN A 333 10.77 16.99 6.38
N VAL A 334 10.04 16.18 5.60
CA VAL A 334 10.21 16.02 4.15
C VAL A 334 8.87 16.03 3.41
N ASN A 335 8.91 16.34 2.12
CA ASN A 335 7.75 16.12 1.25
C ASN A 335 7.66 14.64 0.91
N GLU A 336 6.45 14.09 0.92
CA GLU A 336 6.18 12.69 0.68
C GLU A 336 5.41 12.48 -0.61
N TRP A 337 5.78 11.45 -1.36
CA TRP A 337 5.08 11.08 -2.58
C TRP A 337 3.77 10.35 -2.25
N VAL A 338 2.72 10.73 -2.97
CA VAL A 338 1.45 10.00 -2.99
C VAL A 338 1.22 9.34 -4.35
N GLN A 339 0.28 8.41 -4.40
CA GLN A 339 -0.02 7.65 -5.61
C GLN A 339 -0.75 8.49 -6.67
N ASP A 340 -1.55 9.47 -6.21
CA ASP A 340 -2.44 10.26 -7.04
C ASP A 340 -1.69 11.23 -7.94
N VAL A 341 -2.32 11.53 -9.09
CA VAL A 341 -1.90 12.60 -9.97
C VAL A 341 -2.58 13.90 -9.54
N TYR A 342 -1.78 14.94 -9.28
CA TYR A 342 -2.30 16.26 -8.95
C TYR A 342 -2.91 16.95 -10.18
N ARG A 343 -4.15 17.40 -10.04
CA ARG A 343 -4.92 18.08 -11.09
C ARG A 343 -5.70 19.25 -10.55
N PRO A 344 -5.08 20.42 -10.47
CA PRO A 344 -5.77 21.61 -10.02
C PRO A 344 -6.81 22.03 -11.07
N LEU A 345 -7.91 22.59 -10.60
CA LEU A 345 -8.93 23.23 -11.44
C LEU A 345 -9.59 22.33 -12.49
N THR A 346 -9.65 21.03 -12.26
CA THR A 346 -10.41 20.12 -13.13
C THR A 346 -11.89 20.13 -12.78
N SER A 347 -12.76 20.05 -13.80
CA SER A 347 -14.21 19.86 -13.62
C SER A 347 -14.57 18.43 -13.23
N GLU A 348 -13.67 17.49 -13.39
CA GLU A 348 -13.87 16.10 -13.03
C GLU A 348 -13.49 15.87 -11.58
N ASP A 349 -14.46 16.03 -10.71
CA ASP A 349 -14.27 15.75 -9.31
C ASP A 349 -14.30 14.24 -9.06
N VAL A 350 -13.45 13.81 -8.13
CA VAL A 350 -13.47 12.47 -7.57
C VAL A 350 -14.64 12.41 -6.57
N ASP A 351 -15.48 11.42 -6.65
CA ASP A 351 -16.54 11.25 -5.67
C ASP A 351 -16.05 10.65 -4.35
N GLY A 352 -16.92 10.62 -3.32
CA GLY A 352 -16.55 10.15 -1.99
C GLY A 352 -16.16 8.67 -1.92
N PHE A 353 -16.48 7.85 -2.92
CA PHE A 353 -16.15 6.43 -2.98
C PHE A 353 -14.95 6.14 -3.87
N ASN A 354 -14.60 7.07 -4.77
CA ASN A 354 -13.47 6.95 -5.69
C ASN A 354 -12.56 8.19 -5.58
N PRO A 355 -11.88 8.38 -4.44
CA PRO A 355 -11.08 9.57 -4.20
C PRO A 355 -9.75 9.58 -4.98
N PHE A 356 -9.38 8.47 -5.58
CA PHE A 356 -8.11 8.29 -6.28
C PHE A 356 -8.21 8.53 -7.77
N ARG A 357 -7.25 9.27 -8.32
CA ARG A 357 -7.05 9.50 -9.76
C ARG A 357 -5.64 9.09 -10.19
N GLY A 358 -5.48 8.81 -11.47
CA GLY A 358 -4.20 8.42 -12.04
C GLY A 358 -3.95 6.92 -12.03
N ASN A 359 -4.93 6.11 -11.60
CA ASN A 359 -4.80 4.67 -11.63
C ASN A 359 -4.88 4.14 -13.08
N VAL A 360 -3.87 3.35 -13.46
CA VAL A 360 -3.83 2.65 -14.74
C VAL A 360 -3.91 1.16 -14.45
N PHE A 361 -5.04 0.56 -14.76
CA PHE A 361 -5.24 -0.87 -14.57
C PHE A 361 -4.40 -1.67 -15.56
N THR A 362 -3.74 -2.70 -15.04
CA THR A 362 -2.92 -3.62 -15.82
C THR A 362 -3.40 -5.04 -15.62
N ASP A 363 -3.18 -5.90 -16.61
CA ASP A 363 -3.41 -7.34 -16.52
C ASP A 363 -2.14 -8.08 -16.98
N LEU A 364 -1.97 -9.30 -16.51
CA LEU A 364 -0.85 -10.14 -16.90
C LEU A 364 -0.95 -10.49 -18.38
N ARG A 365 0.16 -10.30 -19.11
CA ARG A 365 0.23 -10.67 -20.52
C ARG A 365 0.08 -12.17 -20.69
N ARG A 366 -0.86 -12.57 -21.56
CA ARG A 366 -1.12 -13.97 -21.86
C ARG A 366 -0.78 -14.27 -23.32
N ASP A 367 -0.37 -15.51 -23.58
CA ASP A 367 -0.18 -16.02 -24.92
C ASP A 367 -1.52 -16.38 -25.61
N ALA A 368 -1.47 -16.83 -26.84
CA ALA A 368 -2.66 -17.23 -27.61
C ALA A 368 -3.45 -18.40 -26.96
N ASN A 369 -2.83 -19.13 -26.05
CA ASN A 369 -3.44 -20.26 -25.33
C ASN A 369 -4.00 -19.83 -23.96
N GLY A 370 -3.94 -18.53 -23.63
CA GLY A 370 -4.39 -17.98 -22.35
C GLY A 370 -3.41 -18.18 -21.18
N LYS A 371 -2.22 -18.73 -21.44
CA LYS A 371 -1.18 -18.92 -20.42
C LYS A 371 -0.37 -17.65 -20.23
N VAL A 372 0.00 -17.34 -18.98
CA VAL A 372 0.85 -16.17 -18.67
C VAL A 372 2.21 -16.31 -19.36
N VAL A 373 2.64 -15.26 -20.07
CA VAL A 373 3.93 -15.20 -20.77
C VAL A 373 5.07 -15.34 -19.78
N THR A 374 6.14 -16.00 -20.20
CA THR A 374 7.33 -16.22 -19.39
C THR A 374 7.91 -14.89 -18.89
N LYS A 375 8.34 -14.87 -17.63
CA LYS A 375 8.99 -13.73 -16.98
C LYS A 375 10.18 -13.19 -17.78
N ASN A 376 10.47 -11.91 -17.58
CA ASN A 376 11.60 -11.25 -18.22
C ASN A 376 12.94 -11.61 -17.52
N ASN A 377 14.06 -11.11 -18.06
CA ASN A 377 15.40 -11.34 -17.52
C ASN A 377 15.62 -10.78 -16.09
N LEU A 378 14.73 -9.93 -15.61
CA LEU A 378 14.74 -9.39 -14.25
C LEU A 378 13.81 -10.19 -13.31
N GLY A 379 13.22 -11.29 -13.78
CA GLY A 379 12.33 -12.14 -13.00
C GLY A 379 10.88 -11.65 -12.90
N ARG A 380 10.53 -10.53 -13.52
CA ARG A 380 9.18 -9.94 -13.48
C ARG A 380 8.31 -10.40 -14.63
N LEU A 381 7.02 -10.55 -14.36
CA LEU A 381 6.04 -10.86 -15.39
C LEU A 381 5.77 -9.63 -16.28
N PHE A 382 5.34 -9.91 -17.50
CA PHE A 382 4.90 -8.85 -18.40
C PHE A 382 3.44 -8.50 -18.10
N VAL A 383 3.18 -7.19 -18.03
CA VAL A 383 1.83 -6.64 -17.85
C VAL A 383 1.45 -5.77 -19.04
N ASP A 384 0.20 -5.79 -19.39
CA ASP A 384 -0.39 -4.94 -20.42
C ASP A 384 -1.42 -4.01 -19.78
N THR A 385 -1.47 -2.77 -20.23
CA THR A 385 -2.49 -1.81 -19.80
C THR A 385 -3.85 -2.25 -20.33
N VAL A 386 -4.85 -2.30 -19.46
CA VAL A 386 -6.24 -2.59 -19.84
C VAL A 386 -6.76 -1.48 -20.76
N LYS A 387 -7.25 -1.87 -21.95
CA LYS A 387 -7.81 -0.94 -22.92
C LYS A 387 -9.32 -0.79 -22.72
N ASP A 388 -9.87 0.37 -23.14
CA ASP A 388 -11.30 0.63 -23.02
C ASP A 388 -12.16 -0.39 -23.77
N VAL A 389 -11.66 -0.87 -24.93
CA VAL A 389 -12.37 -1.89 -25.71
C VAL A 389 -12.49 -3.19 -24.89
N ASP A 390 -11.44 -3.56 -24.18
CA ASP A 390 -11.44 -4.78 -23.35
C ASP A 390 -12.40 -4.63 -22.16
N VAL A 391 -12.46 -3.44 -21.58
CA VAL A 391 -13.39 -3.10 -20.51
C VAL A 391 -14.83 -3.07 -21.00
N ALA A 392 -15.09 -2.44 -22.14
CA ALA A 392 -16.44 -2.31 -22.72
C ALA A 392 -17.08 -3.65 -23.11
N ASN A 393 -16.27 -4.67 -23.37
CA ASN A 393 -16.72 -6.00 -23.76
C ASN A 393 -16.90 -6.97 -22.59
N ARG A 394 -16.70 -6.55 -21.36
CA ARG A 394 -16.93 -7.39 -20.18
C ARG A 394 -18.41 -7.58 -19.92
N TYR A 395 -18.85 -8.82 -19.70
CA TYR A 395 -20.27 -9.13 -19.46
C TYR A 395 -20.81 -8.49 -18.18
N ASN A 396 -20.00 -8.37 -17.14
CA ASN A 396 -20.40 -7.83 -15.84
C ASN A 396 -20.04 -6.35 -15.67
N TYR A 397 -19.69 -5.69 -16.77
CA TYR A 397 -19.24 -4.31 -16.73
C TYR A 397 -20.41 -3.34 -16.92
N GLN A 398 -20.50 -2.34 -16.06
CA GLN A 398 -21.39 -1.21 -16.24
C GLN A 398 -20.67 -0.12 -17.02
N LYS A 399 -21.15 0.18 -18.21
CA LYS A 399 -20.47 1.12 -19.13
C LYS A 399 -20.24 2.51 -18.55
N GLY A 400 -21.04 2.94 -17.56
CA GLY A 400 -20.84 4.19 -16.84
C GLY A 400 -19.60 4.26 -15.97
N ASP A 401 -19.03 3.11 -15.60
CA ASP A 401 -17.93 3.04 -14.65
C ASP A 401 -16.53 2.91 -15.30
N TYR A 402 -16.45 2.88 -16.63
CA TYR A 402 -15.18 2.63 -17.33
C TYR A 402 -14.11 3.68 -17.02
N ARG A 403 -14.46 4.90 -16.68
CA ARG A 403 -13.56 5.96 -16.23
C ARG A 403 -12.74 5.56 -14.98
N ASN A 404 -13.24 4.64 -14.18
CA ASN A 404 -12.57 4.12 -13.00
C ASN A 404 -11.47 3.09 -13.33
N TYR A 405 -11.42 2.63 -14.57
CA TYR A 405 -10.42 1.67 -15.06
C TYR A 405 -9.21 2.34 -15.70
N ARG A 406 -9.28 3.63 -15.95
CA ARG A 406 -8.20 4.42 -16.51
C ARG A 406 -8.12 5.75 -15.80
N ASP A 407 -6.97 6.36 -15.93
CA ASP A 407 -6.81 7.74 -15.55
C ASP A 407 -7.87 8.58 -16.28
N GLY A 408 -8.70 9.30 -15.53
CA GLY A 408 -9.78 10.12 -16.06
C GLY A 408 -9.34 11.12 -17.12
N ASP A 409 -8.06 11.51 -17.11
CA ASP A 409 -7.52 12.43 -18.13
C ASP A 409 -7.27 11.77 -19.48
N LEU A 410 -7.02 10.48 -19.50
CA LEU A 410 -6.79 9.77 -20.75
C LEU A 410 -8.09 9.53 -21.50
N GLN A 411 -9.15 9.22 -20.77
CA GLN A 411 -10.47 8.98 -21.35
C GLN A 411 -11.57 9.22 -20.31
N SER A 412 -11.74 10.45 -19.89
CA SER A 412 -12.90 10.77 -19.09
C SER A 412 -14.18 10.62 -19.90
N ALA A 413 -15.28 10.28 -19.23
CA ALA A 413 -16.59 10.17 -19.86
C ALA A 413 -16.99 11.47 -20.55
N ILE A 414 -16.67 12.61 -19.98
CA ILE A 414 -16.93 13.94 -20.54
C ILE A 414 -16.17 14.12 -21.85
N VAL A 415 -14.84 13.87 -21.85
CA VAL A 415 -14.02 14.02 -23.04
C VAL A 415 -14.42 13.02 -24.13
N ALA A 416 -14.74 11.80 -23.76
CA ALA A 416 -15.11 10.76 -24.71
C ALA A 416 -16.55 10.92 -25.28
N GLY A 417 -17.47 11.49 -24.50
CA GLY A 417 -18.87 11.66 -24.88
C GLY A 417 -19.14 12.92 -25.70
N ASP A 418 -18.60 14.05 -25.27
CA ASP A 418 -18.95 15.36 -25.80
C ASP A 418 -18.09 15.82 -26.98
N TRP A 419 -16.93 15.20 -27.15
CA TRP A 419 -15.94 15.64 -28.15
C TRP A 419 -15.75 14.57 -29.21
N ASN A 420 -16.66 14.53 -30.13
CA ASN A 420 -16.74 13.50 -31.18
C ASN A 420 -15.65 13.58 -32.25
N THR A 421 -14.71 14.52 -32.16
CA THR A 421 -13.62 14.68 -33.12
C THR A 421 -12.29 14.21 -32.51
N ASP A 422 -11.49 13.54 -33.31
CA ASP A 422 -10.18 13.03 -32.90
C ASP A 422 -9.22 14.15 -32.46
N ASP A 423 -9.35 15.34 -33.04
CA ASP A 423 -8.55 16.51 -32.70
C ASP A 423 -8.80 16.98 -31.25
N ASN A 424 -10.06 16.99 -30.82
CA ASN A 424 -10.45 17.40 -29.48
C ASN A 424 -9.96 16.37 -28.43
N LYS A 425 -10.01 15.08 -28.74
CA LYS A 425 -9.47 14.03 -27.91
C LYS A 425 -7.96 14.15 -27.75
N GLN A 426 -7.24 14.56 -28.79
CA GLN A 426 -5.79 14.77 -28.77
C GLN A 426 -5.42 15.99 -27.92
N ILE A 427 -6.16 17.08 -28.01
CA ILE A 427 -5.93 18.29 -27.19
C ILE A 427 -6.14 17.97 -25.70
N GLY A 428 -7.21 17.28 -25.35
CA GLY A 428 -7.43 16.84 -23.98
C GLY A 428 -6.31 15.96 -23.45
N ARG A 429 -5.85 14.99 -24.26
CA ARG A 429 -4.73 14.10 -23.92
C ARG A 429 -3.41 14.85 -23.75
N ALA A 430 -3.09 15.80 -24.62
CA ALA A 430 -1.87 16.58 -24.55
C ALA A 430 -1.83 17.42 -23.27
N SER A 431 -2.90 18.13 -22.94
CA SER A 431 -2.97 18.96 -21.73
C SER A 431 -2.86 18.15 -20.45
N CYS A 432 -3.39 16.93 -20.44
CA CYS A 432 -3.32 16.04 -19.30
C CYS A 432 -1.94 15.39 -19.13
N ARG A 433 -1.29 15.03 -20.24
CA ARG A 433 0.09 14.52 -20.20
C ARG A 433 1.07 15.55 -19.68
N GLU A 434 0.97 16.80 -20.09
CA GLU A 434 1.83 17.88 -19.61
C GLU A 434 1.67 18.10 -18.10
N ARG A 435 0.48 17.93 -17.55
CA ARG A 435 0.24 18.08 -16.10
C ARG A 435 0.74 16.88 -15.28
N VAL A 436 0.73 15.68 -15.86
CA VAL A 436 1.20 14.45 -15.19
C VAL A 436 2.73 14.39 -15.09
N TYR A 437 3.45 15.09 -15.98
CA TYR A 437 4.91 15.02 -16.04
C TYR A 437 5.64 16.17 -15.33
N HIS A 438 4.90 17.09 -14.71
CA HIS A 438 5.52 18.12 -13.89
C HIS A 438 5.24 17.82 -12.40
N PRO A 439 6.28 17.31 -11.68
CA PRO A 439 6.25 17.25 -10.23
C PRO A 439 6.28 18.64 -9.60
#